data_9b0b60b184aa9b70d54d4421bd7c2ecf
#
_entry.id   9b0b60b184aa9b70d54d4421bd7c2ecf
#
_cell.length_a   1.000
_cell.length_b   1.000
_cell.length_c   1.000
_cell.angle_alpha   90.00
_cell.angle_beta   90.00
_cell.angle_gamma   90.00
#
_symmetry.space_group_name_H-M   'P 1'
#
loop_
_entity.id
_entity.type
_entity.pdbx_description
1 polymer ?
#
loop_
_entity_poly.entity_id
_entity_poly.type
_entity_poly.pdbx_seq_one_letter_code
_entity_poly.pdbx_strand_id
1 'polypeptide(L)'
;MSRRKQAAKREILPDPKFGSVKLTKFVNMIMLDGKKSVAERIMYGALDIITEKGRGEPVDIMEEALANVAPAVEVKSRRVGGATYQVPVEVRPVRRTALAMRWIIEASRKRGEKSMTQKLAGELMDAAEKRGTAVKKREDTHRMADANKAFAHYRW
;
A
#
# COMPACT_ATOMS: atom_id res chain seq x y z
N MET A 1 18.89 18.35 8.61
CA MET A 1 17.44 18.58 8.38
C MET A 1 17.07 20.00 8.80
N SER A 2 16.34 20.74 7.96
CA SER A 2 15.89 22.08 8.29
C SER A 2 14.72 22.03 9.27
N ARG A 3 14.86 22.69 10.42
CA ARG A 3 13.76 22.83 11.39
C ARG A 3 12.81 23.97 11.05
N ARG A 4 13.22 24.90 10.19
CA ARG A 4 12.48 26.14 9.89
C ARG A 4 11.64 26.06 8.62
N LYS A 5 11.93 25.14 7.70
CA LYS A 5 11.25 25.04 6.42
C LYS A 5 10.98 23.60 6.06
N GLN A 6 9.73 23.29 5.76
CA GLN A 6 9.37 22.00 5.22
C GLN A 6 9.92 21.86 3.79
N ALA A 7 10.51 20.71 3.48
CA ALA A 7 10.98 20.45 2.12
C ALA A 7 9.81 20.49 1.12
N ALA A 8 10.05 21.09 -0.04
CA ALA A 8 9.06 21.12 -1.12
C ALA A 8 8.72 19.68 -1.56
N LYS A 9 7.45 19.40 -1.75
CA LYS A 9 7.00 18.13 -2.33
C LYS A 9 7.37 18.11 -3.81
N ARG A 10 8.11 17.09 -4.23
CA ARG A 10 8.42 16.89 -5.64
C ARG A 10 7.17 16.48 -6.39
N GLU A 11 6.95 17.08 -7.55
CA GLU A 11 5.91 16.65 -8.46
C GLU A 11 6.27 15.29 -9.07
N ILE A 12 5.29 14.39 -9.12
CA ILE A 12 5.45 13.07 -9.71
C ILE A 12 4.71 13.07 -11.03
N LEU A 13 5.46 12.85 -12.11
CA LEU A 13 4.89 12.76 -13.46
C LEU A 13 4.08 11.45 -13.60
N PRO A 14 3.00 11.47 -14.37
CA PRO A 14 2.25 10.28 -14.68
C PRO A 14 3.09 9.28 -15.47
N ASP A 15 2.75 8.00 -15.36
CA ASP A 15 3.38 6.94 -16.12
C ASP A 15 3.21 7.13 -17.63
N PRO A 16 4.29 6.99 -18.43
CA PRO A 16 4.20 7.21 -19.87
C PRO A 16 3.37 6.16 -20.62
N LYS A 17 3.24 4.94 -20.09
CA LYS A 17 2.51 3.84 -20.73
C LYS A 17 1.00 3.90 -20.44
N PHE A 18 0.60 4.22 -19.23
CA PHE A 18 -0.80 4.23 -18.78
C PHE A 18 -1.29 5.60 -18.31
N GLY A 19 -0.44 6.58 -18.20
CA GLY A 19 -0.80 7.92 -17.74
C GLY A 19 -1.21 8.01 -16.26
N SER A 20 -0.86 7.03 -15.44
CA SER A 20 -1.26 6.93 -14.03
C SER A 20 -0.18 7.43 -13.07
N VAL A 21 -0.50 8.46 -12.29
CA VAL A 21 0.36 8.95 -11.20
C VAL A 21 0.46 7.93 -10.07
N LYS A 22 -0.61 7.19 -9.80
CA LYS A 22 -0.60 6.12 -8.79
C LYS A 22 0.39 5.02 -9.14
N LEU A 23 0.45 4.65 -10.43
CA LEU A 23 1.40 3.65 -10.93
C LEU A 23 2.84 4.10 -10.74
N THR A 24 3.17 5.35 -11.07
CA THR A 24 4.50 5.92 -10.83
C THR A 24 4.86 5.92 -9.35
N LYS A 25 3.95 6.29 -8.48
CA LYS A 25 4.15 6.21 -7.02
C LYS A 25 4.42 4.78 -6.57
N PHE A 26 3.68 3.82 -7.12
CA PHE A 26 3.86 2.41 -6.79
C PHE A 26 5.23 1.90 -7.23
N VAL A 27 5.69 2.23 -8.43
CA VAL A 27 7.05 1.94 -8.91
C VAL A 27 8.10 2.50 -7.96
N ASN A 28 7.95 3.76 -7.56
CA ASN A 28 8.89 4.40 -6.62
C ASN A 28 8.93 3.69 -5.26
N MET A 29 7.85 3.09 -4.81
CA MET A 29 7.81 2.32 -3.55
C MET A 29 8.38 0.91 -3.68
N ILE A 30 8.31 0.29 -4.86
CA ILE A 30 8.95 -0.99 -5.15
C ILE A 30 10.47 -0.84 -5.21
N MET A 31 10.94 0.31 -5.69
CA MET A 31 12.36 0.58 -5.91
C MET A 31 13.20 0.37 -4.66
N LEU A 32 14.33 -0.33 -4.83
CA LEU A 32 15.39 -0.50 -3.83
C LEU A 32 16.70 0.04 -4.39
N ASP A 33 17.50 0.67 -3.54
CA ASP A 33 18.85 1.18 -3.88
C ASP A 33 18.88 2.13 -5.09
N GLY A 34 17.78 2.85 -5.34
CA GLY A 34 17.66 3.74 -6.49
C GLY A 34 17.53 3.06 -7.85
N LYS A 35 17.36 1.74 -7.91
CA LYS A 35 17.25 0.95 -9.14
C LYS A 35 15.84 1.06 -9.77
N LYS A 36 15.51 2.23 -10.29
CA LYS A 36 14.18 2.52 -10.82
C LYS A 36 13.81 1.68 -12.03
N SER A 37 14.75 1.41 -12.95
CA SER A 37 14.50 0.59 -14.13
C SER A 37 14.11 -0.85 -13.79
N VAL A 38 14.66 -1.42 -12.72
CA VAL A 38 14.29 -2.73 -12.21
C VAL A 38 12.87 -2.71 -11.64
N ALA A 39 12.53 -1.68 -10.87
CA ALA A 39 11.19 -1.51 -10.31
C ALA A 39 10.12 -1.33 -11.40
N GLU A 40 10.41 -0.57 -12.44
CA GLU A 40 9.54 -0.41 -13.61
C GLU A 40 9.33 -1.74 -14.33
N ARG A 41 10.39 -2.51 -14.55
CA ARG A 41 10.29 -3.85 -15.16
C ARG A 41 9.42 -4.79 -14.34
N ILE A 42 9.55 -4.77 -13.04
CA ILE A 42 8.70 -5.58 -12.12
C ILE A 42 7.24 -5.16 -12.26
N MET A 43 6.95 -3.87 -12.22
CA MET A 43 5.59 -3.36 -12.28
C MET A 43 4.92 -3.63 -13.61
N TYR A 44 5.58 -3.29 -14.72
CA TYR A 44 5.06 -3.55 -16.06
C TYR A 44 4.90 -5.04 -16.35
N GLY A 45 5.86 -5.86 -15.94
CA GLY A 45 5.75 -7.32 -16.06
C GLY A 45 4.58 -7.89 -15.25
N ALA A 46 4.32 -7.36 -14.07
CA ALA A 46 3.15 -7.77 -13.28
C ALA A 46 1.83 -7.39 -13.96
N LEU A 47 1.74 -6.21 -14.55
CA LEU A 47 0.57 -5.77 -15.30
C LEU A 47 0.36 -6.62 -16.56
N ASP A 48 1.44 -6.98 -17.27
CA ASP A 48 1.38 -7.88 -18.44
C ASP A 48 0.85 -9.26 -18.05
N ILE A 49 1.28 -9.83 -16.93
CA ILE A 49 0.76 -11.11 -16.40
C ILE A 49 -0.74 -11.01 -16.09
N ILE A 50 -1.20 -9.90 -15.52
CA ILE A 50 -2.63 -9.68 -15.23
C ILE A 50 -3.43 -9.66 -16.54
N THR A 51 -2.90 -8.99 -17.57
CA THR A 51 -3.52 -8.94 -18.91
C THR A 51 -3.60 -10.33 -19.54
N GLU A 52 -2.50 -11.09 -19.51
CA GLU A 52 -2.44 -12.45 -20.05
C GLU A 52 -3.45 -13.41 -19.39
N LYS A 53 -3.71 -13.22 -18.10
CA LYS A 53 -4.70 -14.01 -17.37
C LYS A 53 -6.14 -13.57 -17.60
N GLY A 54 -6.38 -12.57 -18.45
CA GLY A 54 -7.71 -12.13 -18.84
C GLY A 54 -8.57 -11.59 -17.70
N ARG A 55 -7.95 -11.04 -16.66
CA ARG A 55 -8.65 -10.53 -15.46
C ARG A 55 -9.26 -9.14 -15.65
N GLY A 56 -9.08 -8.52 -16.80
CA GLY A 56 -9.55 -7.17 -17.12
C GLY A 56 -8.42 -6.20 -17.38
N GLU A 57 -8.72 -4.90 -17.35
CA GLU A 57 -7.72 -3.86 -17.54
C GLU A 57 -6.74 -3.86 -16.35
N PRO A 58 -5.42 -4.01 -16.60
CA PRO A 58 -4.45 -4.22 -15.52
C PRO A 58 -4.36 -3.04 -14.53
N VAL A 59 -4.53 -1.81 -15.01
CA VAL A 59 -4.53 -0.62 -14.14
C VAL A 59 -5.75 -0.60 -13.24
N ASP A 60 -6.92 -0.98 -13.75
CA ASP A 60 -8.15 -1.06 -12.95
C ASP A 60 -8.03 -2.13 -11.86
N ILE A 61 -7.46 -3.29 -12.18
CA ILE A 61 -7.18 -4.35 -11.19
C ILE A 61 -6.21 -3.86 -10.11
N MET A 62 -5.17 -3.13 -10.49
CA MET A 62 -4.25 -2.51 -9.54
C MET A 62 -4.96 -1.50 -8.63
N GLU A 63 -5.79 -0.63 -9.18
CA GLU A 63 -6.54 0.36 -8.41
C GLU A 63 -7.55 -0.29 -7.48
N GLU A 64 -8.24 -1.31 -7.92
CA GLU A 64 -9.16 -2.10 -7.09
C GLU A 64 -8.42 -2.82 -5.95
N ALA A 65 -7.27 -3.42 -6.24
CA ALA A 65 -6.41 -4.02 -5.22
C ALA A 65 -5.98 -2.99 -4.16
N LEU A 66 -5.54 -1.81 -4.59
CA LEU A 66 -5.16 -0.72 -3.68
C LEU A 66 -6.36 -0.25 -2.83
N ALA A 67 -7.54 -0.11 -3.42
CA ALA A 67 -8.76 0.26 -2.71
C ALA A 67 -9.15 -0.78 -1.66
N ASN A 68 -9.02 -2.08 -1.99
CA ASN A 68 -9.35 -3.17 -1.08
C ASN A 68 -8.35 -3.33 0.08
N VAL A 69 -7.11 -2.89 -0.08
CA VAL A 69 -6.06 -2.97 0.96
C VAL A 69 -5.97 -1.69 1.78
N ALA A 70 -6.46 -0.55 1.27
CA ALA A 70 -6.37 0.74 1.94
C ALA A 70 -7.13 0.76 3.28
N PRO A 71 -6.44 1.00 4.43
CA PRO A 71 -7.09 1.05 5.73
C PRO A 71 -7.81 2.38 5.95
N ALA A 72 -9.01 2.35 6.52
CA ALA A 72 -9.73 3.54 6.94
C ALA A 72 -9.24 4.05 8.30
N VAL A 73 -8.81 3.14 9.17
CA VAL A 73 -8.34 3.42 10.53
C VAL A 73 -7.04 2.67 10.81
N GLU A 74 -6.21 3.23 11.65
CA GLU A 74 -4.99 2.60 12.18
C GLU A 74 -4.91 2.81 13.69
N VAL A 75 -4.01 2.10 14.35
CA VAL A 75 -3.78 2.23 15.79
C VAL A 75 -2.45 2.91 16.03
N LYS A 76 -2.44 3.96 16.86
CA LYS A 76 -1.22 4.64 17.28
C LYS A 76 -1.03 4.52 18.78
N SER A 77 0.19 4.27 19.20
CA SER A 77 0.54 4.24 20.62
C SER A 77 0.59 5.66 21.18
N ARG A 78 -0.09 5.87 22.31
CA ARG A 78 -0.04 7.11 23.06
C ARG A 78 0.24 6.82 24.55
N ARG A 79 1.14 7.58 25.12
CA ARG A 79 1.45 7.50 26.54
C ARG A 79 0.59 8.50 27.32
N VAL A 80 -0.19 8.00 28.28
CA VAL A 80 -1.03 8.81 29.15
C VAL A 80 -0.84 8.32 30.59
N GLY A 81 -0.39 9.19 31.50
CA GLY A 81 -0.23 8.85 32.91
C GLY A 81 0.71 7.68 33.19
N GLY A 82 1.77 7.48 32.38
CA GLY A 82 2.71 6.37 32.49
C GLY A 82 2.27 5.06 31.85
N ALA A 83 1.02 4.93 31.44
CA ALA A 83 0.52 3.78 30.66
C ALA A 83 0.54 4.07 29.16
N THR A 84 0.78 3.03 28.35
CA THR A 84 0.76 3.13 26.90
C THR A 84 -0.56 2.54 26.38
N TYR A 85 -1.32 3.36 25.65
CA TYR A 85 -2.58 2.97 25.03
C TYR A 85 -2.45 2.90 23.51
N GLN A 86 -3.12 1.93 22.90
CA GLN A 86 -3.28 1.83 21.47
C GLN A 86 -4.53 2.61 21.07
N VAL A 87 -4.35 3.79 20.47
CA VAL A 87 -5.45 4.70 20.15
C VAL A 87 -5.82 4.57 18.69
N PRO A 88 -7.07 4.23 18.34
CA PRO A 88 -7.52 4.19 16.96
C PRO A 88 -7.63 5.61 16.40
N VAL A 89 -7.07 5.83 15.22
CA VAL A 89 -7.09 7.11 14.52
C VAL A 89 -7.49 6.91 13.06
N GLU A 90 -8.23 7.85 12.52
CA GLU A 90 -8.59 7.86 11.11
C GLU A 90 -7.35 8.12 10.24
N VAL A 91 -7.24 7.39 9.13
CA VAL A 91 -6.12 7.51 8.19
C VAL A 91 -6.48 8.50 7.09
N ARG A 92 -5.62 9.50 6.87
CA ARG A 92 -5.78 10.47 5.78
C ARG A 92 -5.67 9.78 4.41
N PRO A 93 -6.40 10.25 3.37
CA PRO A 93 -6.44 9.60 2.05
C PRO A 93 -5.05 9.33 1.42
N VAL A 94 -4.13 10.30 1.51
CA VAL A 94 -2.76 10.14 0.99
C VAL A 94 -2.03 9.01 1.70
N ARG A 95 -2.20 8.90 3.01
CA ARG A 95 -1.58 7.83 3.81
C ARG A 95 -2.24 6.48 3.55
N ARG A 96 -3.56 6.43 3.32
CA ARG A 96 -4.26 5.18 2.96
C ARG A 96 -3.62 4.53 1.73
N THR A 97 -3.43 5.31 0.68
CA THR A 97 -2.80 4.84 -0.56
C THR A 97 -1.36 4.37 -0.32
N ALA A 98 -0.58 5.12 0.43
CA ALA A 98 0.79 4.76 0.75
C ALA A 98 0.88 3.45 1.57
N LEU A 99 0.00 3.27 2.55
CA LEU A 99 -0.07 2.04 3.33
C LEU A 99 -0.50 0.84 2.48
N ALA A 100 -1.49 1.02 1.61
CA ALA A 100 -1.93 -0.03 0.69
C ALA A 100 -0.78 -0.51 -0.21
N MET A 101 -0.06 0.41 -0.83
CA MET A 101 1.11 0.08 -1.67
C MET A 101 2.17 -0.67 -0.88
N ARG A 102 2.52 -0.17 0.31
CA ARG A 102 3.53 -0.80 1.18
C ARG A 102 3.13 -2.22 1.58
N TRP A 103 1.90 -2.42 1.99
CA TRP A 103 1.41 -3.73 2.42
C TRP A 103 1.34 -4.74 1.28
N ILE A 104 0.95 -4.31 0.09
CA ILE A 104 0.99 -5.16 -1.11
C ILE A 104 2.44 -5.57 -1.43
N ILE A 105 3.38 -4.64 -1.39
CA ILE A 105 4.80 -4.93 -1.66
C ILE A 105 5.37 -5.90 -0.62
N GLU A 106 5.12 -5.66 0.66
CA GLU A 106 5.56 -6.55 1.75
C GLU A 106 4.96 -7.95 1.62
N ALA A 107 3.67 -8.04 1.32
CA ALA A 107 2.98 -9.31 1.11
C ALA A 107 3.52 -10.05 -0.12
N SER A 108 3.74 -9.34 -1.21
CA SER A 108 4.31 -9.90 -2.44
C SER A 108 5.69 -10.51 -2.21
N ARG A 109 6.57 -9.82 -1.49
CA ARG A 109 7.93 -10.30 -1.19
C ARG A 109 7.94 -11.62 -0.42
N LYS A 110 6.90 -11.90 0.36
CA LYS A 110 6.76 -13.13 1.17
C LYS A 110 6.14 -14.30 0.41
N ARG A 111 5.66 -14.08 -0.80
CA ARG A 111 5.04 -15.13 -1.62
C ARG A 111 6.08 -16.12 -2.14
N GLY A 112 5.62 -17.30 -2.51
CA GLY A 112 6.47 -18.42 -2.95
C GLY A 112 6.79 -18.47 -4.44
N GLU A 113 6.27 -17.55 -5.27
CA GLU A 113 6.57 -17.53 -6.70
C GLU A 113 8.05 -17.23 -6.97
N LYS A 114 8.54 -17.59 -8.15
CA LYS A 114 9.97 -17.53 -8.48
C LYS A 114 10.51 -16.11 -8.64
N SER A 115 9.73 -15.19 -9.21
CA SER A 115 10.16 -13.82 -9.48
C SER A 115 9.27 -12.80 -8.77
N MET A 116 9.82 -11.61 -8.49
CA MET A 116 9.04 -10.52 -7.88
C MET A 116 7.90 -10.07 -8.81
N THR A 117 8.07 -10.14 -10.11
CA THR A 117 7.04 -9.86 -11.11
C THR A 117 5.81 -10.76 -10.92
N GLN A 118 6.04 -12.07 -10.79
CA GLN A 118 4.98 -13.05 -10.55
C GLN A 118 4.35 -12.88 -9.16
N LYS A 119 5.16 -12.63 -8.15
CA LYS A 119 4.71 -12.38 -6.77
C LYS A 119 3.78 -11.16 -6.71
N LEU A 120 4.18 -10.06 -7.33
CA LEU A 120 3.39 -8.83 -7.36
C LEU A 120 2.07 -9.02 -8.13
N ALA A 121 2.13 -9.66 -9.31
CA ALA A 121 0.93 -9.97 -10.08
C ALA A 121 -0.05 -10.83 -9.29
N GLY A 122 0.45 -11.87 -8.62
CA GLY A 122 -0.35 -12.76 -7.78
C GLY A 122 -1.03 -12.01 -6.63
N GLU A 123 -0.29 -11.17 -5.91
CA GLU A 123 -0.84 -10.41 -4.79
C GLU A 123 -1.87 -9.36 -5.25
N LEU A 124 -1.62 -8.67 -6.37
CA LEU A 124 -2.57 -7.71 -6.94
C LEU A 124 -3.89 -8.39 -7.34
N MET A 125 -3.82 -9.53 -8.00
CA MET A 125 -5.03 -10.28 -8.38
C MET A 125 -5.79 -10.78 -7.15
N ASP A 126 -5.11 -11.34 -6.16
CA ASP A 126 -5.73 -11.79 -4.92
C ASP A 126 -6.37 -10.63 -4.15
N ALA A 127 -5.68 -9.50 -4.05
CA ALA A 127 -6.20 -8.31 -3.38
C ALA A 127 -7.41 -7.70 -4.10
N ALA A 128 -7.45 -7.72 -5.42
CA ALA A 128 -8.61 -7.30 -6.20
C ALA A 128 -9.84 -8.18 -5.90
N GLU A 129 -9.64 -9.46 -5.66
CA GLU A 129 -10.69 -10.41 -5.22
C GLU A 129 -10.91 -10.42 -3.69
N LYS A 130 -10.38 -9.44 -2.97
CA LYS A 130 -10.47 -9.34 -1.49
C LYS A 130 -9.86 -10.53 -0.75
N ARG A 131 -8.82 -11.10 -1.32
CA ARG A 131 -8.04 -12.21 -0.75
C ARG A 131 -6.58 -11.80 -0.56
N GLY A 132 -5.81 -12.66 0.05
CA GLY A 132 -4.36 -12.49 0.19
C GLY A 132 -3.93 -11.84 1.50
N THR A 133 -2.62 -11.83 1.70
CA THR A 133 -1.98 -11.39 2.95
C THR A 133 -2.14 -9.88 3.19
N ALA A 134 -2.10 -9.07 2.14
CA ALA A 134 -2.28 -7.62 2.26
C ALA A 134 -3.69 -7.25 2.74
N VAL A 135 -4.72 -7.89 2.20
CA VAL A 135 -6.12 -7.70 2.65
C VAL A 135 -6.28 -8.16 4.09
N LYS A 136 -5.70 -9.30 4.45
CA LYS A 136 -5.71 -9.79 5.83
C LYS A 136 -5.06 -8.79 6.79
N LYS A 137 -3.95 -8.18 6.41
CA LYS A 137 -3.30 -7.14 7.23
C LYS A 137 -4.21 -5.93 7.46
N ARG A 138 -4.98 -5.51 6.45
CA ARG A 138 -6.00 -4.46 6.62
C ARG A 138 -7.07 -4.88 7.61
N GLU A 139 -7.60 -6.08 7.46
CA GLU A 139 -8.65 -6.62 8.35
C GLU A 139 -8.17 -6.72 9.80
N ASP A 140 -6.95 -7.21 10.02
CA ASP A 140 -6.33 -7.28 11.34
C ASP A 140 -6.13 -5.89 11.95
N THR A 141 -5.73 -4.90 11.14
CA THR A 141 -5.60 -3.50 11.58
C THR A 141 -6.94 -2.91 11.98
N HIS A 142 -8.00 -3.14 11.20
CA HIS A 142 -9.36 -2.71 11.52
C HIS A 142 -9.88 -3.39 12.79
N ARG A 143 -9.62 -4.69 12.94
CA ARG A 143 -9.99 -5.44 14.17
C ARG A 143 -9.30 -4.91 15.41
N MET A 144 -8.00 -4.57 15.31
CA MET A 144 -7.28 -3.92 16.42
C MET A 144 -7.86 -2.55 16.75
N ALA A 145 -8.22 -1.75 15.75
CA ALA A 145 -8.84 -0.45 15.95
C ALA A 145 -10.21 -0.58 16.64
N ASP A 146 -11.01 -1.55 16.24
CA ASP A 146 -12.30 -1.84 16.85
C ASP A 146 -12.16 -2.32 18.31
N ALA A 147 -11.20 -3.19 18.58
CA ALA A 147 -10.90 -3.67 19.94
C ALA A 147 -10.46 -2.54 20.88
N ASN A 148 -9.79 -1.51 20.35
CA ASN A 148 -9.32 -0.34 21.10
C ASN A 148 -10.25 0.88 21.00
N LYS A 149 -11.46 0.71 20.48
CA LYS A 149 -12.43 1.78 20.26
C LYS A 149 -12.74 2.58 21.54
N ALA A 150 -12.71 1.94 22.70
CA ALA A 150 -12.90 2.61 23.99
C ALA A 150 -11.86 3.70 24.28
N PHE A 151 -10.68 3.64 23.67
CA PHE A 151 -9.60 4.63 23.83
C PHE A 151 -9.61 5.72 22.75
N ALA A 152 -10.63 5.78 21.89
CA ALA A 152 -10.70 6.78 20.81
C ALA A 152 -10.71 8.23 21.33
N HIS A 153 -11.21 8.47 22.53
CA HIS A 153 -11.19 9.78 23.18
C HIS A 153 -9.79 10.26 23.59
N TYR A 154 -8.77 9.40 23.60
CA TYR A 154 -7.37 9.76 23.83
C TYR A 154 -6.65 10.26 22.57
N ARG A 155 -7.31 10.29 21.43
CA ARG A 155 -6.73 10.83 20.18
C ARG A 155 -6.38 12.32 20.34
N TRP A 156 -5.37 12.76 19.62
CA TRP A 156 -4.88 14.15 19.59
C TRP A 156 -4.98 14.76 18.20
#